data_c89a0db1b36a1865fe9582be9a931941
#
_entry.id   c89a0db1b36a1865fe9582be9a931941
#
_cell.length_a   1.000
_cell.length_b   1.000
_cell.length_c   1.000
_cell.angle_alpha   90.00
_cell.angle_beta   90.00
_cell.angle_gamma   90.00
#
_symmetry.space_group_name_H-M   'P 1'
#
loop_
_entity.id
_entity.type
_entity.pdbx_description
1 polymer ?
#
loop_
_entity_poly.entity_id
_entity_poly.type
_entity_poly.pdbx_seq_one_letter_code
_entity_poly.pdbx_strand_id
1 'polypeptide(L)'
;FSPGYSVGYLAQEPHLDNDKTVKEVVMEGVQNVVDTLAEYEEINNKFGLPEYYEDPEKMDALLARQAELQDIIDSMDAWNLDSKLERAMDALRCPPEDQLVKNLSGGERRRVALCRLLLQKPDILLLDEPTNHLDAESIDWLEQHLQQYEGTVICITHDRYFLDHVAGWILELDRGEGIPWK
;
A
#
# COMPACT_ATOMS: atom_id res chain seq x y z
N PHE A 1 -8.10 17.49 8.68
CA PHE A 1 -6.68 17.30 8.34
C PHE A 1 -6.19 18.50 7.54
N SER A 2 -4.92 18.87 7.72
CA SER A 2 -4.34 19.95 6.93
C SER A 2 -4.21 19.54 5.45
N PRO A 3 -4.40 20.46 4.49
CA PRO A 3 -4.22 20.17 3.08
C PRO A 3 -2.79 19.66 2.80
N GLY A 4 -2.67 18.63 1.98
CA GLY A 4 -1.39 18.06 1.56
C GLY A 4 -0.97 16.76 2.23
N TYR A 5 -1.72 16.27 3.22
CA TYR A 5 -1.48 14.95 3.82
C TYR A 5 -2.47 13.92 3.28
N SER A 6 -1.95 12.76 2.93
CA SER A 6 -2.74 11.59 2.56
C SER A 6 -3.20 10.84 3.80
N VAL A 7 -4.45 10.39 3.80
CA VAL A 7 -5.04 9.62 4.92
C VAL A 7 -5.54 8.30 4.39
N GLY A 8 -5.12 7.21 5.02
CA GLY A 8 -5.61 5.87 4.76
C GLY A 8 -6.39 5.33 5.95
N TYR A 9 -7.50 4.65 5.68
CA TYR A 9 -8.37 4.10 6.71
C TYR A 9 -8.71 2.64 6.44
N LEU A 10 -8.47 1.79 7.43
CA LEU A 10 -8.94 0.41 7.44
C LEU A 10 -10.27 0.33 8.18
N ALA A 11 -11.36 0.21 7.45
CA ALA A 11 -12.69 0.00 8.02
C ALA A 11 -12.87 -1.46 8.51
N GLN A 12 -13.82 -1.69 9.42
CA GLN A 12 -14.20 -3.04 9.85
C GLN A 12 -14.73 -3.87 8.67
N GLU A 13 -15.51 -3.26 7.80
CA GLU A 13 -16.01 -3.86 6.55
C GLU A 13 -15.48 -3.03 5.36
N PRO A 14 -14.31 -3.39 4.80
CA PRO A 14 -13.72 -2.62 3.71
C PRO A 14 -14.52 -2.78 2.40
N HIS A 15 -14.71 -1.67 1.71
CA HIS A 15 -15.31 -1.67 0.38
C HIS A 15 -14.23 -2.03 -0.65
N LEU A 16 -14.43 -3.15 -1.32
CA LEU A 16 -13.58 -3.62 -2.42
C LEU A 16 -14.45 -3.87 -3.64
N ASP A 17 -13.90 -3.64 -4.83
CA ASP A 17 -14.57 -3.92 -6.09
C ASP A 17 -14.70 -5.45 -6.28
N ASN A 18 -15.94 -5.92 -6.37
CA ASN A 18 -16.24 -7.34 -6.47
C ASN A 18 -15.81 -7.99 -7.79
N ASP A 19 -15.66 -7.18 -8.85
CA ASP A 19 -15.33 -7.65 -10.20
C ASP A 19 -13.82 -7.74 -10.44
N LYS A 20 -13.02 -7.26 -9.49
CA LYS A 20 -11.56 -7.33 -9.52
C LYS A 20 -11.02 -8.58 -8.86
N THR A 21 -9.81 -8.96 -9.26
CA THR A 21 -9.00 -9.97 -8.58
C THR A 21 -8.31 -9.39 -7.33
N VAL A 22 -7.81 -10.26 -6.46
CA VAL A 22 -7.02 -9.87 -5.29
C VAL A 22 -5.83 -9.02 -5.70
N LYS A 23 -5.08 -9.44 -6.72
CA LYS A 23 -3.91 -8.69 -7.25
C LYS A 23 -4.29 -7.30 -7.73
N GLU A 24 -5.36 -7.18 -8.52
CA GLU A 24 -5.83 -5.88 -9.03
C GLU A 24 -6.19 -4.92 -7.90
N VAL A 25 -6.84 -5.41 -6.84
CA VAL A 25 -7.16 -4.59 -5.67
C VAL A 25 -5.91 -4.17 -4.90
N VAL A 26 -4.96 -5.08 -4.66
CA VAL A 26 -3.71 -4.76 -3.97
C VAL A 26 -2.88 -3.76 -4.77
N MET A 27 -2.85 -3.88 -6.10
CA MET A 27 -2.16 -2.95 -7.00
C MET A 27 -2.73 -1.53 -6.97
N GLU A 28 -4.00 -1.33 -6.60
CA GLU A 28 -4.56 0.01 -6.40
C GLU A 28 -3.76 0.83 -5.37
N GLY A 29 -3.19 0.19 -4.36
CA GLY A 29 -2.34 0.83 -3.35
C GLY A 29 -1.04 1.40 -3.89
N VAL A 30 -0.58 0.91 -5.04
CA VAL A 30 0.67 1.31 -5.72
C VAL A 30 0.41 1.83 -7.14
N GLN A 31 -0.78 2.35 -7.40
CA GLN A 31 -1.19 2.77 -8.74
C GLN A 31 -0.23 3.79 -9.36
N ASN A 32 0.30 4.72 -8.58
CA ASN A 32 1.29 5.68 -9.03
C ASN A 32 2.59 5.01 -9.54
N VAL A 33 3.02 3.93 -8.89
CA VAL A 33 4.19 3.15 -9.30
C VAL A 33 3.90 2.39 -10.58
N VAL A 34 2.73 1.76 -10.66
CA VAL A 34 2.27 1.04 -11.87
C VAL A 34 2.19 1.98 -13.06
N ASP A 35 1.62 3.17 -12.89
CA ASP A 35 1.49 4.17 -13.96
C ASP A 35 2.87 4.67 -14.43
N THR A 36 3.81 4.89 -13.50
CA THR A 36 5.18 5.30 -13.81
C THR A 36 5.92 4.24 -14.62
N LEU A 37 5.81 2.96 -14.23
CA LEU A 37 6.40 1.85 -14.96
C LEU A 37 5.79 1.70 -16.36
N ALA A 38 4.47 1.85 -16.48
CA ALA A 38 3.78 1.78 -17.77
C ALA A 38 4.21 2.91 -18.71
N GLU A 39 4.36 4.15 -18.19
CA GLU A 39 4.87 5.28 -18.98
C GLU A 39 6.30 5.04 -19.43
N TYR A 40 7.16 4.50 -18.57
CA TYR A 40 8.54 4.16 -18.91
C TYR A 40 8.60 3.12 -20.04
N GLU A 41 7.78 2.09 -19.99
CA GLU A 41 7.69 1.06 -21.03
C GLU A 41 7.15 1.65 -22.35
N GLU A 42 6.14 2.53 -22.29
CA GLU A 42 5.61 3.23 -23.46
C GLU A 42 6.70 4.07 -24.15
N ILE A 43 7.51 4.81 -23.39
CA ILE A 43 8.63 5.60 -23.92
C ILE A 43 9.66 4.69 -24.57
N ASN A 44 10.02 3.58 -23.96
CA ASN A 44 10.95 2.61 -24.53
C ASN A 44 10.45 2.08 -25.89
N ASN A 45 9.16 1.83 -26.02
CA ASN A 45 8.56 1.40 -27.28
C ASN A 45 8.58 2.49 -28.35
N LYS A 46 8.48 3.78 -27.97
CA LYS A 46 8.51 4.92 -28.90
C LYS A 46 9.87 5.12 -29.56
N PHE A 47 10.99 4.71 -28.94
CA PHE A 47 12.33 4.80 -29.55
C PHE A 47 12.46 4.04 -30.88
N GLY A 48 11.67 2.99 -31.08
CA GLY A 48 11.65 2.22 -32.31
C GLY A 48 10.77 2.79 -33.43
N LEU A 49 10.05 3.88 -33.19
CA LEU A 49 9.11 4.45 -34.16
C LEU A 49 9.79 5.51 -35.03
N PRO A 50 9.56 5.48 -36.39
CA PRO A 50 10.16 6.42 -37.31
C PRO A 50 9.92 7.89 -36.97
N GLU A 51 8.73 8.22 -36.50
CA GLU A 51 8.33 9.60 -36.13
C GLU A 51 9.16 10.20 -35.00
N TYR A 52 9.87 9.37 -34.21
CA TYR A 52 10.77 9.82 -33.13
C TYR A 52 12.25 9.73 -33.53
N TYR A 53 12.72 8.62 -34.10
CA TYR A 53 14.14 8.51 -34.43
C TYR A 53 14.56 9.33 -35.63
N GLU A 54 13.63 9.77 -36.50
CA GLU A 54 13.89 10.68 -37.62
C GLU A 54 13.83 12.16 -37.21
N ASP A 55 13.34 12.48 -36.01
CA ASP A 55 13.19 13.83 -35.48
C ASP A 55 14.07 14.01 -34.22
N PRO A 56 15.21 14.75 -34.35
CA PRO A 56 16.14 14.93 -33.24
C PRO A 56 15.52 15.60 -32.01
N GLU A 57 14.60 16.56 -32.17
CA GLU A 57 13.95 17.25 -31.04
C GLU A 57 13.03 16.32 -30.27
N LYS A 58 12.28 15.46 -30.96
CA LYS A 58 11.45 14.47 -30.33
C LYS A 58 12.28 13.38 -29.64
N MET A 59 13.36 12.97 -30.23
CA MET A 59 14.29 12.02 -29.64
C MET A 59 14.88 12.54 -28.33
N ASP A 60 15.37 13.80 -28.33
CA ASP A 60 15.94 14.44 -27.14
C ASP A 60 14.88 14.56 -26.02
N ALA A 61 13.64 14.89 -26.37
CA ALA A 61 12.54 14.95 -25.40
C ALA A 61 12.22 13.56 -24.79
N LEU A 62 12.24 12.50 -25.61
CA LEU A 62 12.05 11.12 -25.10
C LEU A 62 13.18 10.70 -24.17
N LEU A 63 14.43 10.99 -24.51
CA LEU A 63 15.58 10.66 -23.67
C LEU A 63 15.53 11.39 -22.33
N ALA A 64 15.17 12.70 -22.35
CA ALA A 64 15.03 13.47 -21.12
C ALA A 64 13.92 12.89 -20.22
N ARG A 65 12.75 12.55 -20.80
CA ARG A 65 11.64 11.98 -20.04
C ARG A 65 11.95 10.57 -19.51
N GLN A 66 12.64 9.75 -20.29
CA GLN A 66 13.10 8.43 -19.86
C GLN A 66 14.02 8.54 -18.64
N ALA A 67 14.98 9.48 -18.65
CA ALA A 67 15.89 9.70 -17.54
C ALA A 67 15.14 10.14 -16.26
N GLU A 68 14.19 11.07 -16.37
CA GLU A 68 13.35 11.48 -15.23
C GLU A 68 12.56 10.30 -14.63
N LEU A 69 11.94 9.50 -15.49
CA LEU A 69 11.18 8.33 -15.04
C LEU A 69 12.08 7.28 -14.39
N GLN A 70 13.28 7.08 -14.92
CA GLN A 70 14.25 6.16 -14.33
C GLN A 70 14.64 6.59 -12.93
N ASP A 71 14.93 7.88 -12.72
CA ASP A 71 15.24 8.42 -11.40
C ASP A 71 14.09 8.23 -10.41
N ILE A 72 12.83 8.41 -10.87
CA ILE A 72 11.63 8.17 -10.05
C ILE A 72 11.51 6.69 -9.70
N ILE A 73 11.64 5.79 -10.68
CA ILE A 73 11.55 4.33 -10.49
C ILE A 73 12.64 3.85 -9.53
N ASP A 74 13.87 4.35 -9.66
CA ASP A 74 14.98 4.00 -8.78
C ASP A 74 14.74 4.51 -7.35
N SER A 75 14.24 5.73 -7.18
CA SER A 75 13.92 6.31 -5.87
C SER A 75 12.83 5.55 -5.11
N MET A 76 11.86 4.97 -5.85
CA MET A 76 10.78 4.16 -5.31
C MET A 76 11.15 2.67 -5.18
N ASP A 77 12.32 2.26 -5.68
CA ASP A 77 12.69 0.85 -5.84
C ASP A 77 11.58 0.05 -6.56
N ALA A 78 11.04 0.65 -7.63
CA ALA A 78 9.86 0.15 -8.34
C ALA A 78 10.17 -1.05 -9.25
N TRP A 79 11.44 -1.28 -9.60
CA TRP A 79 11.87 -2.47 -10.36
C TRP A 79 11.53 -3.79 -9.66
N ASN A 80 11.43 -3.76 -8.32
CA ASN A 80 11.12 -4.91 -7.48
C ASN A 80 9.64 -4.94 -7.03
N LEU A 81 8.75 -4.23 -7.75
CA LEU A 81 7.36 -4.07 -7.34
C LEU A 81 6.66 -5.42 -7.14
N ASP A 82 6.73 -6.34 -8.11
CA ASP A 82 6.08 -7.66 -8.00
C ASP A 82 6.54 -8.43 -6.76
N SER A 83 7.84 -8.44 -6.47
CA SER A 83 8.37 -9.08 -5.26
C SER A 83 7.93 -8.42 -3.97
N LYS A 84 7.70 -7.10 -3.97
CA LYS A 84 7.16 -6.37 -2.81
C LYS A 84 5.70 -6.71 -2.57
N LEU A 85 4.90 -6.75 -3.65
CA LEU A 85 3.49 -7.14 -3.59
C LEU A 85 3.35 -8.57 -3.07
N GLU A 86 4.08 -9.52 -3.66
CA GLU A 86 4.08 -10.93 -3.28
C GLU A 86 4.42 -11.11 -1.80
N ARG A 87 5.51 -10.50 -1.32
CA ARG A 87 5.91 -10.56 0.10
C ARG A 87 4.87 -10.00 1.05
N ALA A 88 4.23 -8.88 0.72
CA ALA A 88 3.18 -8.29 1.55
C ALA A 88 1.91 -9.16 1.57
N MET A 89 1.53 -9.71 0.41
CA MET A 89 0.39 -10.61 0.29
C MET A 89 0.61 -11.91 1.06
N ASP A 90 1.79 -12.50 0.97
CA ASP A 90 2.17 -13.72 1.70
C ASP A 90 2.20 -13.48 3.21
N ALA A 91 2.80 -12.37 3.66
CA ALA A 91 2.91 -12.04 5.08
C ALA A 91 1.53 -11.84 5.74
N LEU A 92 0.57 -11.27 5.02
CA LEU A 92 -0.80 -11.10 5.49
C LEU A 92 -1.72 -12.28 5.12
N ARG A 93 -1.16 -13.34 4.55
CA ARG A 93 -1.91 -14.53 4.10
C ARG A 93 -3.13 -14.15 3.26
N CYS A 94 -2.92 -13.25 2.31
CA CYS A 94 -3.94 -12.89 1.35
C CYS A 94 -4.37 -14.12 0.53
N PRO A 95 -5.62 -14.17 0.05
CA PRO A 95 -6.06 -15.21 -0.89
C PRO A 95 -5.24 -15.21 -2.19
N PRO A 96 -5.33 -16.28 -2.99
CA PRO A 96 -4.65 -16.36 -4.30
C PRO A 96 -4.89 -15.10 -5.16
N GLU A 97 -3.85 -14.63 -5.82
CA GLU A 97 -3.84 -13.36 -6.55
C GLU A 97 -4.87 -13.26 -7.67
N ASP A 98 -5.25 -14.38 -8.26
CA ASP A 98 -6.23 -14.53 -9.36
C ASP A 98 -7.67 -14.69 -8.87
N GLN A 99 -7.89 -14.85 -7.56
CA GLN A 99 -9.22 -15.03 -7.00
C GLN A 99 -10.02 -13.73 -7.07
N LEU A 100 -11.28 -13.84 -7.50
CA LEU A 100 -12.21 -12.71 -7.57
C LEU A 100 -12.66 -12.30 -6.15
N VAL A 101 -12.68 -11.00 -5.92
CA VAL A 101 -13.08 -10.39 -4.62
C VAL A 101 -14.48 -10.82 -4.16
N LYS A 102 -15.42 -11.01 -5.09
CA LYS A 102 -16.78 -11.47 -4.78
C LYS A 102 -16.84 -12.83 -4.05
N ASN A 103 -15.79 -13.65 -4.23
CA ASN A 103 -15.72 -15.00 -3.65
C ASN A 103 -15.01 -15.02 -2.28
N LEU A 104 -14.51 -13.87 -1.81
CA LEU A 104 -13.78 -13.76 -0.57
C LEU A 104 -14.73 -13.70 0.65
N SER A 105 -14.33 -14.36 1.74
CA SER A 105 -14.91 -14.16 3.06
C SER A 105 -14.62 -12.75 3.59
N GLY A 106 -15.35 -12.30 4.62
CA GLY A 106 -15.13 -11.00 5.24
C GLY A 106 -13.71 -10.83 5.78
N GLY A 107 -13.14 -11.87 6.40
CA GLY A 107 -11.76 -11.86 6.89
C GLY A 107 -10.73 -11.76 5.78
N GLU A 108 -10.93 -12.46 4.66
CA GLU A 108 -10.06 -12.38 3.49
C GLU A 108 -10.11 -10.99 2.85
N ARG A 109 -11.31 -10.42 2.68
CA ARG A 109 -11.49 -9.04 2.19
C ARG A 109 -10.72 -8.05 3.04
N ARG A 110 -10.77 -8.24 4.36
CA ARG A 110 -10.08 -7.36 5.31
C ARG A 110 -8.56 -7.45 5.18
N ARG A 111 -8.00 -8.66 5.04
CA ARG A 111 -6.56 -8.85 4.81
C ARG A 111 -6.09 -8.21 3.49
N VAL A 112 -6.86 -8.37 2.42
CA VAL A 112 -6.58 -7.72 1.12
C VAL A 112 -6.63 -6.20 1.24
N ALA A 113 -7.63 -5.64 1.93
CA ALA A 113 -7.75 -4.21 2.17
C ALA A 113 -6.59 -3.65 3.00
N LEU A 114 -6.18 -4.38 4.05
CA LEU A 114 -5.01 -4.02 4.86
C LEU A 114 -3.73 -4.04 4.03
N CYS A 115 -3.52 -5.07 3.22
CA CYS A 115 -2.37 -5.17 2.32
C CYS A 115 -2.30 -3.97 1.37
N ARG A 116 -3.39 -3.64 0.67
CA ARG A 116 -3.50 -2.47 -0.20
C ARG A 116 -3.15 -1.18 0.54
N LEU A 117 -3.69 -1.00 1.73
CA LEU A 117 -3.50 0.20 2.52
C LEU A 117 -2.05 0.39 2.98
N LEU A 118 -1.39 -0.68 3.45
CA LEU A 118 0.00 -0.63 3.89
C LEU A 118 0.96 -0.34 2.71
N LEU A 119 0.66 -0.86 1.53
CA LEU A 119 1.43 -0.59 0.31
C LEU A 119 1.22 0.84 -0.21
N GLN A 120 0.07 1.44 0.03
CA GLN A 120 -0.23 2.83 -0.32
C GLN A 120 0.62 3.84 0.47
N LYS A 121 1.06 3.48 1.68
CA LYS A 121 1.89 4.29 2.58
C LYS A 121 1.37 5.72 2.78
N PRO A 122 0.11 5.91 3.24
CA PRO A 122 -0.41 7.25 3.50
C PRO A 122 0.35 7.94 4.64
N ASP A 123 0.37 9.28 4.65
CA ASP A 123 1.02 10.06 5.73
C ASP A 123 0.36 9.82 7.10
N ILE A 124 -0.94 9.54 7.09
CA ILE A 124 -1.73 9.21 8.29
C ILE A 124 -2.46 7.89 8.03
N LEU A 125 -2.18 6.90 8.86
CA LEU A 125 -2.74 5.57 8.80
C LEU A 125 -3.70 5.36 9.97
N LEU A 126 -4.98 5.16 9.66
CA LEU A 126 -6.03 4.90 10.64
C LEU A 126 -6.43 3.42 10.58
N LEU A 127 -6.19 2.69 11.66
CA LEU A 127 -6.45 1.26 11.75
C LEU A 127 -7.49 0.97 12.83
N ASP A 128 -8.60 0.38 12.45
CA ASP A 128 -9.65 -0.07 13.37
C ASP A 128 -9.56 -1.59 13.52
N GLU A 129 -9.13 -2.07 14.70
CA GLU A 129 -8.92 -3.48 15.03
C GLU A 129 -8.09 -4.24 13.96
N PRO A 130 -6.86 -3.80 13.63
CA PRO A 130 -6.10 -4.36 12.51
C PRO A 130 -5.65 -5.81 12.70
N THR A 131 -5.57 -6.30 13.94
CA THR A 131 -5.16 -7.67 14.26
C THR A 131 -6.29 -8.68 14.08
N ASN A 132 -7.54 -8.24 13.93
CA ASN A 132 -8.67 -9.13 13.72
C ASN A 132 -8.51 -9.92 12.40
N HIS A 133 -8.75 -11.20 12.46
CA HIS A 133 -8.62 -12.17 11.36
C HIS A 133 -7.18 -12.40 10.86
N LEU A 134 -6.17 -11.96 11.62
CA LEU A 134 -4.76 -12.30 11.38
C LEU A 134 -4.32 -13.45 12.28
N ASP A 135 -3.41 -14.28 11.79
CA ASP A 135 -2.71 -15.25 12.62
C ASP A 135 -1.48 -14.60 13.30
N ALA A 136 -0.83 -15.33 14.20
CA ALA A 136 0.29 -14.80 14.99
C ALA A 136 1.46 -14.32 14.13
N GLU A 137 1.77 -15.01 13.04
CA GLU A 137 2.87 -14.63 12.14
C GLU A 137 2.55 -13.33 11.37
N SER A 138 1.29 -13.18 10.93
CA SER A 138 0.84 -11.95 10.27
C SER A 138 0.79 -10.77 11.23
N ILE A 139 0.43 -10.99 12.50
CA ILE A 139 0.46 -9.95 13.54
C ILE A 139 1.90 -9.51 13.80
N ASP A 140 2.83 -10.43 13.98
CA ASP A 140 4.25 -10.11 14.18
C ASP A 140 4.83 -9.31 13.00
N TRP A 141 4.52 -9.71 11.78
CA TRP A 141 4.92 -8.95 10.60
C TRP A 141 4.32 -7.54 10.58
N LEU A 142 3.03 -7.41 10.92
CA LEU A 142 2.34 -6.12 10.99
C LEU A 142 2.97 -5.21 12.06
N GLU A 143 3.28 -5.73 13.25
CA GLU A 143 3.98 -5.01 14.32
C GLU A 143 5.31 -4.44 13.81
N GLN A 144 6.15 -5.27 13.19
CA GLN A 144 7.43 -4.85 12.63
C GLN A 144 7.27 -3.80 11.53
N HIS A 145 6.26 -3.95 10.67
CA HIS A 145 5.97 -2.99 9.62
C HIS A 145 5.56 -1.63 10.18
N LEU A 146 4.70 -1.62 11.20
CA LEU A 146 4.22 -0.39 11.83
C LEU A 146 5.29 0.31 12.68
N GLN A 147 6.20 -0.43 13.31
CA GLN A 147 7.36 0.14 14.03
C GLN A 147 8.29 0.91 13.09
N GLN A 148 8.38 0.51 11.82
CA GLN A 148 9.22 1.14 10.80
C GLN A 148 8.43 2.13 9.92
N TYR A 149 7.16 2.35 10.23
CA TYR A 149 6.30 3.22 9.43
C TYR A 149 6.70 4.69 9.60
N GLU A 150 6.99 5.37 8.50
CA GLU A 150 7.47 6.76 8.52
C GLU A 150 6.36 7.79 8.80
N GLY A 151 5.09 7.42 8.57
CA GLY A 151 3.92 8.27 8.80
C GLY A 151 3.38 8.17 10.23
N THR A 152 2.26 8.83 10.48
CA THR A 152 1.53 8.76 11.74
C THR A 152 0.56 7.60 11.73
N VAL A 153 0.66 6.69 12.69
CA VAL A 153 -0.28 5.58 12.87
C VAL A 153 -1.20 5.85 14.05
N ILE A 154 -2.51 5.77 13.80
CA ILE A 154 -3.55 5.82 14.84
C ILE A 154 -4.31 4.49 14.77
N CYS A 155 -4.25 3.73 15.85
CA CYS A 155 -4.83 2.41 15.92
C CYS A 155 -5.85 2.31 17.05
N ILE A 156 -7.00 1.72 16.77
CA ILE A 156 -8.00 1.31 17.77
C ILE A 156 -7.92 -0.20 17.87
N THR A 157 -7.63 -0.73 19.06
CA THR A 157 -7.57 -2.16 19.28
C THR A 157 -7.78 -2.54 20.74
N HIS A 158 -8.24 -3.77 20.98
CA HIS A 158 -8.31 -4.41 22.29
C HIS A 158 -7.12 -5.32 22.58
N ASP A 159 -6.23 -5.50 21.60
CA ASP A 159 -5.02 -6.33 21.73
C ASP A 159 -3.92 -5.55 22.45
N ARG A 160 -3.74 -5.86 23.74
CA ARG A 160 -2.75 -5.18 24.59
C ARG A 160 -1.32 -5.51 24.19
N TYR A 161 -1.05 -6.73 23.75
CA TYR A 161 0.29 -7.13 23.30
C TYR A 161 0.70 -6.34 22.05
N PHE A 162 -0.21 -6.21 21.11
CA PHE A 162 0.00 -5.39 19.92
C PHE A 162 0.26 -3.92 20.30
N LEU A 163 -0.52 -3.34 21.21
CA LEU A 163 -0.32 -1.95 21.66
C LEU A 163 1.05 -1.76 22.31
N ASP A 164 1.47 -2.68 23.18
CA ASP A 164 2.77 -2.59 23.87
C ASP A 164 3.97 -2.62 22.90
N HIS A 165 3.81 -3.26 21.75
CA HIS A 165 4.86 -3.35 20.75
C HIS A 165 4.87 -2.21 19.74
N VAL A 166 3.72 -1.64 19.40
CA VAL A 166 3.57 -0.67 18.31
C VAL A 166 3.37 0.76 18.80
N ALA A 167 2.66 0.95 19.91
CA ALA A 167 2.25 2.28 20.36
C ALA A 167 3.36 2.98 21.17
N GLY A 168 3.76 4.18 20.74
CA GLY A 168 4.58 5.07 21.56
C GLY A 168 3.75 5.91 22.53
N TRP A 169 2.44 5.94 22.35
CA TRP A 169 1.49 6.70 23.15
C TRP A 169 0.10 6.07 23.09
N ILE A 170 -0.60 5.98 24.22
CA ILE A 170 -1.91 5.34 24.32
C ILE A 170 -2.92 6.35 24.90
N LEU A 171 -4.10 6.41 24.30
CA LEU A 171 -5.26 7.11 24.86
C LEU A 171 -6.31 6.08 25.27
N GLU A 172 -6.45 5.86 26.56
CA GLU A 172 -7.50 5.00 27.09
C GLU A 172 -8.81 5.80 27.16
N LEU A 173 -9.88 5.22 26.61
CA LEU A 173 -11.22 5.82 26.66
C LEU A 173 -12.05 5.06 27.68
N ASP A 174 -12.37 5.69 28.82
CA ASP A 174 -13.24 5.13 29.85
C ASP A 174 -14.32 6.14 30.25
N ARG A 175 -15.57 5.69 30.24
CA ARG A 175 -16.77 6.43 30.70
C ARG A 175 -16.89 7.87 30.18
N GLY A 176 -16.43 8.11 28.94
CA GLY A 176 -16.48 9.42 28.30
C GLY A 176 -15.28 10.32 28.60
N GLU A 177 -14.29 9.84 29.31
CA GLU A 177 -13.01 10.50 29.57
C GLU A 177 -11.89 9.85 28.79
N GLY A 178 -10.87 10.63 28.39
CA GLY A 178 -9.66 10.16 27.73
C GLY A 178 -8.47 10.25 28.68
N ILE A 179 -7.83 9.12 28.99
CA ILE A 179 -6.68 9.04 29.90
C ILE A 179 -5.43 8.74 29.05
N PRO A 180 -4.46 9.70 28.95
CA PRO A 180 -3.24 9.49 28.19
C PRO A 180 -2.20 8.70 28.98
N TRP A 181 -1.57 7.73 28.29
CA TRP A 181 -0.43 6.93 28.81
C TRP A 181 0.76 7.04 27.85
N LYS A 182 1.96 7.06 28.41
CA LYS A 182 3.23 7.04 27.68
C LYS A 182 3.95 5.73 27.92
#